data_9f2c3fe4fa18b258e0a9688b24085b48
#
_entry.id   9f2c3fe4fa18b258e0a9688b24085b48
#
_cell.length_a   1.000
_cell.length_b   1.000
_cell.length_c   1.000
_cell.angle_alpha   90.00
_cell.angle_beta   90.00
_cell.angle_gamma   90.00
#
_symmetry.space_group_name_H-M   'P 1'
#
loop_
_entity.id
_entity.type
_entity.pdbx_description
1 polymer ?
#
loop_
_entity_poly.entity_id
_entity_poly.type
_entity_poly.pdbx_seq_one_letter_code
_entity_poly.pdbx_strand_id
1 'polypeptide(L)' 'MPSDVKDEKHWRERAAHMRLLSSEATDPEIAAVMKRLADDYDNLADRAARRT' A
#
# COMPACT_ATOMS: atom_id res chain seq x y z
N MET A 1 3.46 2.10 22.37
CA MET A 1 3.87 2.45 21.00
C MET A 1 3.65 1.29 20.06
N PRO A 2 3.05 1.51 18.92
CA PRO A 2 2.95 0.44 17.94
C PRO A 2 4.34 0.04 17.46
N SER A 3 4.52 -1.26 17.26
CA SER A 3 5.79 -1.75 16.75
C SER A 3 5.90 -1.47 15.26
N ASP A 4 7.12 -1.33 14.78
CA ASP A 4 7.37 -1.11 13.36
C ASP A 4 6.89 -2.29 12.53
N VAL A 5 6.97 -3.51 13.07
CA VAL A 5 6.47 -4.69 12.39
C VAL A 5 4.97 -4.58 12.14
N LYS A 6 4.23 -4.07 13.14
CA LYS A 6 2.80 -3.87 13.00
C LYS A 6 2.50 -2.81 11.93
N ASP A 7 3.28 -1.74 11.90
CA ASP A 7 3.12 -0.69 10.90
C ASP A 7 3.41 -1.22 9.50
N GLU A 8 4.46 -2.05 9.36
CA GLU A 8 4.77 -2.65 8.07
C GLU A 8 3.60 -3.48 7.56
N LYS A 9 3.06 -4.33 8.42
CA LYS A 9 1.92 -5.18 8.04
C LYS A 9 0.73 -4.33 7.61
N HIS A 10 0.44 -3.29 8.37
CA HIS A 10 -0.65 -2.37 8.06
C HIS A 10 -0.52 -1.79 6.65
N TRP A 11 0.65 -1.24 6.34
CA TRP A 11 0.86 -0.61 5.04
C TRP A 11 0.86 -1.61 3.90
N ARG A 12 1.39 -2.83 4.11
CA ARG A 12 1.35 -3.86 3.08
C ARG A 12 -0.08 -4.31 2.79
N GLU A 13 -0.92 -4.41 3.82
CA GLU A 13 -2.32 -4.76 3.63
C GLU A 13 -3.06 -3.66 2.86
N ARG A 14 -2.75 -2.41 3.16
CA ARG A 14 -3.34 -1.29 2.42
C ARG A 14 -2.91 -1.31 0.96
N ALA A 15 -1.64 -1.59 0.70
CA ALA A 15 -1.13 -1.66 -0.66
C ALA A 15 -1.83 -2.78 -1.46
N ALA A 16 -2.00 -3.94 -0.84
CA ALA A 16 -2.68 -5.06 -1.48
C ALA A 16 -4.13 -4.70 -1.81
N HIS A 17 -4.81 -4.01 -0.89
CA HIS A 17 -6.18 -3.58 -1.09
C HIS A 17 -6.28 -2.59 -2.27
N MET A 18 -5.35 -1.64 -2.34
CA MET A 18 -5.33 -0.68 -3.44
C MET A 18 -5.09 -1.37 -4.79
N ARG A 19 -4.23 -2.40 -4.81
CA ARG A 19 -4.01 -3.16 -6.04
C ARG A 19 -5.25 -3.91 -6.49
N LEU A 20 -5.98 -4.47 -5.53
CA LEU A 20 -7.23 -5.14 -5.84
C LEU A 20 -8.24 -4.16 -6.42
N LEU A 21 -8.39 -2.99 -5.78
CA LEU A 21 -9.29 -1.96 -6.27
C LEU A 21 -8.88 -1.48 -7.66
N SER A 22 -7.58 -1.35 -7.90
CA SER A 22 -7.06 -0.95 -9.21
C SER A 22 -7.46 -1.96 -10.29
N SER A 23 -7.34 -3.26 -9.97
CA SER A 23 -7.68 -4.30 -10.96
C SER A 23 -9.16 -4.37 -11.24
N GLU A 24 -10.01 -3.94 -10.31
CA GLU A 24 -11.46 -3.95 -10.47
C GLU A 24 -12.00 -2.65 -11.07
N ALA A 25 -11.19 -1.61 -11.11
CA ALA A 25 -11.63 -0.31 -11.63
C ALA A 25 -11.82 -0.38 -13.14
N THR A 26 -12.95 0.15 -13.61
CA THR A 26 -13.24 0.18 -15.06
C THR A 26 -12.63 1.41 -15.72
N ASP A 27 -12.37 2.46 -14.95
CA ASP A 27 -11.78 3.69 -15.46
C ASP A 27 -10.26 3.61 -15.38
N PRO A 28 -9.54 3.71 -16.52
CA PRO A 28 -8.09 3.57 -16.51
C PRO A 28 -7.37 4.65 -15.69
N GLU A 29 -7.93 5.84 -15.60
CA GLU A 29 -7.31 6.90 -14.79
C GLU A 29 -7.42 6.56 -13.31
N ILE A 30 -8.58 6.08 -12.90
CA ILE A 30 -8.78 5.67 -11.51
C ILE A 30 -7.89 4.48 -11.18
N ALA A 31 -7.80 3.51 -12.09
CA ALA A 31 -6.93 2.35 -11.90
C ALA A 31 -5.48 2.78 -11.72
N ALA A 32 -5.02 3.74 -12.51
CA ALA A 32 -3.64 4.25 -12.40
C ALA A 32 -3.40 4.94 -11.06
N VAL A 33 -4.36 5.73 -10.58
CA VAL A 33 -4.25 6.40 -9.29
C VAL A 33 -4.18 5.38 -8.16
N MET A 34 -5.02 4.35 -8.21
CA MET A 34 -5.02 3.30 -7.19
C MET A 34 -3.71 2.54 -7.16
N LYS A 35 -3.15 2.25 -8.33
CA LYS A 35 -1.87 1.57 -8.44
C LYS A 35 -0.75 2.41 -7.85
N ARG A 36 -0.78 3.70 -8.10
CA ARG A 36 0.21 4.64 -7.56
C ARG A 36 0.13 4.69 -6.04
N LEU A 37 -1.10 4.75 -5.51
CA LEU A 37 -1.29 4.71 -4.06
C LEU A 37 -0.75 3.41 -3.46
N ALA A 38 -0.95 2.29 -4.15
CA ALA A 38 -0.42 1.02 -3.69
C ALA A 38 1.11 1.06 -3.59
N ASP A 39 1.77 1.65 -4.58
CA ASP A 39 3.22 1.80 -4.56
C ASP A 39 3.67 2.69 -3.40
N ASP A 40 2.94 3.77 -3.13
CA ASP A 40 3.25 4.65 -2.01
C ASP A 40 3.11 3.92 -0.67
N TYR A 41 2.07 3.11 -0.53
CA TYR A 41 1.89 2.31 0.69
C TYR A 41 3.01 1.27 0.85
N ASP A 42 3.46 0.66 -0.25
CA ASP A 42 4.60 -0.25 -0.19
C ASP A 42 5.87 0.46 0.27
N ASN A 43 6.07 1.70 -0.18
CA ASN A 43 7.21 2.50 0.27
C ASN A 43 7.13 2.78 1.77
N LEU A 44 5.94 3.06 2.27
CA LEU A 44 5.73 3.26 3.70
C LEU A 44 6.01 1.97 4.47
N ALA A 45 5.61 0.83 3.91
CA ALA A 45 5.89 -0.47 4.53
C ALA A 45 7.39 -0.72 4.60
N ASP A 46 8.12 -0.41 3.53
CA ASP A 46 9.57 -0.57 3.51
C ASP A 46 10.24 0.29 4.56
N ARG A 47 9.78 1.53 4.72
CA ARG A 47 10.32 2.42 5.74
C ARG A 47 10.07 1.88 7.15
N ALA A 48 8.87 1.38 7.39
CA ALA A 48 8.54 0.80 8.68
C ALA A 48 9.42 -0.41 8.98
N ALA A 49 9.64 -1.26 7.98
CA ALA A 49 10.49 -2.43 8.13
C ALA A 49 11.94 -2.04 8.46
N ARG A 50 12.44 -0.96 7.88
CA ARG A 50 13.82 -0.52 8.09
C ARG A 50 14.06 0.11 9.46
N ARG A 51 13.01 0.53 10.13
CA ARG A 51 13.15 1.13 11.45
C ARG A 51 13.48 0.13 12.54
N THR A 52 13.13 -1.11 12.30
CA THR A 52 13.47 -2.17 13.23
C THR A 52 14.88 -2.67 12.98
#